data_823cb8247d4d833d1f0123201a70801f
#
_entry.id   823cb8247d4d833d1f0123201a70801f
#
_cell.length_a   1.000
_cell.length_b   1.000
_cell.length_c   1.000
_cell.angle_alpha   90.00
_cell.angle_beta   90.00
_cell.angle_gamma   90.00
#
_symmetry.space_group_name_H-M   'P 1'
#
loop_
_entity.id
_entity.type
_entity.pdbx_description
1 polymer ?
#
loop_
_entity_poly.entity_id
_entity_poly.type
_entity_poly.pdbx_seq_one_letter_code
_entity_poly.pdbx_strand_id
1 'polypeptide(L)'
;MNTHRAAIIGLTWIAAGPLHDPPHPVFGHIHADNHAAGYLPIENVTVVGACDLVPERNAEFIANWGTHWPEARTYTNYKQMLTETSPSILSVVTPDHRHADIVVAACEAGVRGIYCEKPIATTLADADRIIAACRAHDVVLSIDHTRRWRQVWHQARNLVRSGDLGPCLLY
;
A
#
# COMPACT_ATOMS: atom_id res chain seq x y z
N MET A 1 6.64 -15.53 16.87
CA MET A 1 5.90 -14.29 16.51
C MET A 1 4.92 -14.63 15.41
N ASN A 2 3.70 -14.09 15.43
CA ASN A 2 2.75 -14.33 14.33
C ASN A 2 3.25 -13.60 13.08
N THR A 3 3.44 -14.34 11.99
CA THR A 3 3.83 -13.79 10.70
C THR A 3 2.58 -13.26 9.98
N HIS A 4 2.61 -12.01 9.55
CA HIS A 4 1.55 -11.42 8.75
C HIS A 4 1.74 -11.76 7.28
N ARG A 5 0.66 -12.15 6.62
CA ARG A 5 0.62 -12.46 5.20
C ARG A 5 0.14 -11.22 4.44
N ALA A 6 1.00 -10.64 3.62
CA ALA A 6 0.69 -9.46 2.83
C ALA A 6 0.40 -9.82 1.37
N ALA A 7 -0.46 -9.04 0.72
CA ALA A 7 -0.68 -9.11 -0.72
C ALA A 7 -0.74 -7.71 -1.34
N ILE A 8 -0.51 -7.63 -2.66
CA ILE A 8 -0.48 -6.36 -3.40
C ILE A 8 -1.39 -6.49 -4.62
N ILE A 9 -2.30 -5.53 -4.82
CA ILE A 9 -3.17 -5.44 -6.01
C ILE A 9 -2.85 -4.16 -6.79
N GLY A 10 -2.55 -4.32 -8.08
CA GLY A 10 -1.96 -3.31 -8.95
C GLY A 10 -0.44 -3.35 -8.81
N LEU A 11 0.27 -3.64 -9.92
CA LEU A 11 1.72 -3.89 -9.89
C LEU A 11 2.49 -2.88 -10.74
N THR A 12 2.03 -1.63 -10.75
CA THR A 12 2.78 -0.52 -11.35
C THR A 12 4.06 -0.21 -10.55
N TRP A 13 4.88 0.70 -11.05
CA TRP A 13 6.15 1.07 -10.43
C TRP A 13 6.01 1.45 -8.93
N ILE A 14 4.96 2.22 -8.58
CA ILE A 14 4.71 2.62 -7.18
C ILE A 14 4.31 1.45 -6.28
N ALA A 15 3.81 0.36 -6.86
CA ALA A 15 3.45 -0.83 -6.12
C ALA A 15 4.63 -1.77 -5.91
N ALA A 16 5.34 -2.10 -6.99
CA ALA A 16 6.33 -3.17 -7.01
C ALA A 16 7.42 -2.98 -8.09
N GLY A 17 7.81 -1.72 -8.37
CA GLY A 17 8.98 -1.44 -9.20
C GLY A 17 10.25 -2.09 -8.63
N PRO A 18 11.33 -2.20 -9.41
CA PRO A 18 12.58 -2.77 -8.94
C PRO A 18 13.14 -1.98 -7.76
N LEU A 19 13.92 -2.65 -6.92
CA LEU A 19 14.72 -1.97 -5.91
C LEU A 19 15.74 -1.06 -6.58
N HIS A 20 15.84 0.17 -6.11
CA HIS A 20 16.94 1.04 -6.51
C HIS A 20 18.22 0.61 -5.78
N ASP A 21 19.14 -0.02 -6.52
CA ASP A 21 20.49 -0.31 -6.09
C ASP A 21 21.45 0.22 -7.17
N PRO A 22 22.38 1.11 -6.87
CA PRO A 22 22.86 1.53 -5.54
C PRO A 22 21.98 2.62 -4.89
N PRO A 23 22.20 2.88 -3.58
CA PRO A 23 21.47 3.91 -2.83
C PRO A 23 21.64 5.30 -3.50
N HIS A 24 20.64 6.14 -3.39
CA HIS A 24 20.69 7.49 -3.98
C HIS A 24 21.91 8.26 -3.47
N PRO A 25 22.75 8.85 -4.34
CA PRO A 25 24.05 9.42 -3.98
C PRO A 25 23.98 10.55 -2.95
N VAL A 26 22.83 11.23 -2.84
CA VAL A 26 22.64 12.36 -1.90
C VAL A 26 21.90 11.91 -0.64
N PHE A 27 20.98 10.96 -0.75
CA PHE A 27 20.06 10.61 0.33
C PHE A 27 20.36 9.25 0.98
N GLY A 28 21.31 8.49 0.48
CA GLY A 28 21.68 7.20 1.04
C GLY A 28 20.69 6.08 0.71
N HIS A 29 20.69 5.02 1.54
CA HIS A 29 19.66 3.98 1.50
C HIS A 29 18.35 4.59 1.93
N ILE A 30 17.47 4.78 0.98
CA ILE A 30 16.30 5.55 1.24
C ILE A 30 15.09 4.65 1.23
N HIS A 31 14.28 5.03 2.15
CA HIS A 31 12.87 4.86 2.20
C HIS A 31 12.33 4.04 1.02
N ALA A 32 11.55 3.04 1.33
CA ALA A 32 10.83 2.27 0.36
C ALA A 32 10.17 3.19 -0.68
N ASP A 33 10.60 3.09 -1.93
CA ASP A 33 10.06 3.89 -3.03
C ASP A 33 8.74 3.34 -3.54
N ASN A 34 8.39 2.13 -3.11
CA ASN A 34 7.18 1.44 -3.51
C ASN A 34 6.67 0.52 -2.38
N HIS A 35 5.45 0.03 -2.52
CA HIS A 35 4.80 -0.79 -1.49
C HIS A 35 5.57 -2.09 -1.21
N ALA A 36 6.06 -2.78 -2.24
CA ALA A 36 6.83 -4.01 -2.08
C ALA A 36 8.10 -3.76 -1.26
N ALA A 37 8.88 -2.72 -1.62
CA ALA A 37 10.07 -2.33 -0.87
C ALA A 37 9.75 -1.99 0.60
N GLY A 38 8.55 -1.46 0.87
CA GLY A 38 8.08 -1.15 2.21
C GLY A 38 7.90 -2.38 3.10
N TYR A 39 7.62 -3.54 2.53
CA TYR A 39 7.46 -4.78 3.28
C TYR A 39 8.79 -5.46 3.63
N LEU A 40 9.86 -5.24 2.86
CA LEU A 40 11.15 -5.93 3.06
C LEU A 40 11.75 -5.80 4.46
N PRO A 41 11.79 -4.60 5.08
CA PRO A 41 12.43 -4.44 6.39
C PRO A 41 11.57 -4.93 7.55
N ILE A 42 10.36 -5.44 7.30
CA ILE A 42 9.42 -5.84 8.35
C ILE A 42 9.55 -7.35 8.57
N GLU A 43 10.31 -7.76 9.57
CA GLU A 43 10.68 -9.16 9.84
C GLU A 43 9.50 -10.14 9.97
N ASN A 44 8.35 -9.65 10.44
CA ASN A 44 7.16 -10.47 10.65
C ASN A 44 6.11 -10.32 9.55
N VAL A 45 6.49 -9.83 8.36
CA VAL A 45 5.63 -9.72 7.19
C VAL A 45 6.23 -10.50 6.02
N THR A 46 5.40 -11.27 5.33
CA THR A 46 5.77 -11.92 4.07
C THR A 46 4.72 -11.63 2.99
N VAL A 47 5.15 -11.30 1.79
CA VAL A 47 4.24 -11.16 0.65
C VAL A 47 3.94 -12.55 0.11
N VAL A 48 2.65 -12.88 0.05
CA VAL A 48 2.15 -14.22 -0.38
C VAL A 48 1.37 -14.17 -1.68
N GLY A 49 1.01 -12.97 -2.15
CA GLY A 49 0.25 -12.81 -3.38
C GLY A 49 0.43 -11.43 -4.00
N ALA A 50 0.44 -11.39 -5.32
CA ALA A 50 0.47 -10.17 -6.11
C ALA A 50 -0.52 -10.30 -7.28
N CYS A 51 -1.21 -9.22 -7.63
CA CYS A 51 -2.24 -9.27 -8.66
C CYS A 51 -2.22 -8.03 -9.55
N ASP A 52 -2.12 -8.26 -10.85
CA ASP A 52 -2.41 -7.24 -11.87
C ASP A 52 -3.18 -7.88 -13.02
N LEU A 53 -4.07 -7.10 -13.65
CA LEU A 53 -4.80 -7.55 -14.84
C LEU A 53 -3.89 -7.82 -16.04
N VAL A 54 -2.72 -7.19 -16.08
CA VAL A 54 -1.72 -7.29 -17.14
C VAL A 54 -0.72 -8.39 -16.77
N PRO A 55 -0.67 -9.52 -17.52
CA PRO A 55 0.20 -10.66 -17.20
C PRO A 55 1.68 -10.30 -17.13
N GLU A 56 2.12 -9.36 -17.96
CA GLU A 56 3.51 -8.89 -18.03
C GLU A 56 3.96 -8.29 -16.70
N ARG A 57 3.08 -7.54 -16.02
CA ARG A 57 3.37 -6.97 -14.69
C ARG A 57 3.48 -8.03 -13.60
N ASN A 58 2.71 -9.10 -13.72
CA ASN A 58 2.85 -10.26 -12.83
C ASN A 58 4.20 -10.95 -13.04
N ALA A 59 4.68 -11.07 -14.29
CA ALA A 59 6.02 -11.60 -14.59
C ALA A 59 7.13 -10.65 -14.07
N GLU A 60 6.98 -9.33 -14.25
CA GLU A 60 7.91 -8.35 -13.70
C GLU A 60 7.98 -8.40 -12.17
N PHE A 61 6.85 -8.60 -11.50
CA PHE A 61 6.84 -8.79 -10.04
C PHE A 61 7.70 -10.00 -9.64
N ILE A 62 7.55 -11.13 -10.29
CA ILE A 62 8.36 -12.32 -9.99
C ILE A 62 9.84 -12.06 -10.28
N ALA A 63 10.16 -11.39 -11.39
CA ALA A 63 11.55 -11.06 -11.73
C ALA A 63 12.22 -10.14 -10.69
N ASN A 64 11.49 -9.15 -10.17
CA ASN A 64 12.03 -8.18 -9.21
C ASN A 64 12.02 -8.68 -7.77
N TRP A 65 11.02 -9.48 -7.39
CA TRP A 65 10.70 -9.77 -5.98
C TRP A 65 10.70 -11.26 -5.63
N GLY A 66 10.73 -12.16 -6.62
CA GLY A 66 10.66 -13.61 -6.41
C GLY A 66 11.79 -14.18 -5.55
N THR A 67 12.97 -13.56 -5.53
CA THR A 67 14.08 -13.96 -4.64
C THR A 67 13.82 -13.60 -3.18
N HIS A 68 13.06 -12.56 -2.92
CA HIS A 68 12.69 -12.11 -1.56
C HIS A 68 11.50 -12.89 -1.02
N TRP A 69 10.54 -13.23 -1.89
CA TRP A 69 9.32 -13.96 -1.53
C TRP A 69 9.08 -15.12 -2.51
N PRO A 70 9.86 -16.21 -2.41
CA PRO A 70 9.80 -17.34 -3.36
C PRO A 70 8.45 -18.07 -3.37
N GLU A 71 7.67 -17.95 -2.28
CA GLU A 71 6.35 -18.54 -2.16
C GLU A 71 5.21 -17.61 -2.64
N ALA A 72 5.54 -16.38 -3.06
CA ALA A 72 4.53 -15.45 -3.57
C ALA A 72 3.96 -15.94 -4.91
N ARG A 73 2.65 -15.96 -5.02
CA ARG A 73 1.95 -16.33 -6.25
C ARG A 73 1.35 -15.09 -6.92
N THR A 74 1.32 -15.09 -8.25
CA THR A 74 0.75 -13.99 -9.03
C THR A 74 -0.59 -14.38 -9.63
N TYR A 75 -1.46 -13.39 -9.83
CA TYR A 75 -2.84 -13.54 -10.25
C TYR A 75 -3.26 -12.44 -11.22
N THR A 76 -4.21 -12.73 -12.09
CA THR A 76 -4.93 -11.72 -12.89
C THR A 76 -6.32 -11.41 -12.33
N ASN A 77 -6.75 -12.17 -11.30
CA ASN A 77 -8.02 -11.97 -10.60
C ASN A 77 -7.78 -11.82 -9.10
N TYR A 78 -7.99 -10.61 -8.58
CA TYR A 78 -7.75 -10.31 -7.17
C TYR A 78 -8.67 -11.08 -6.20
N LYS A 79 -9.90 -11.43 -6.61
CA LYS A 79 -10.80 -12.22 -5.76
C LYS A 79 -10.27 -13.63 -5.58
N GLN A 80 -9.75 -14.23 -6.66
CA GLN A 80 -9.07 -15.52 -6.58
C GLN A 80 -7.85 -15.43 -5.67
N MET A 81 -7.01 -14.40 -5.83
CA MET A 81 -5.85 -14.18 -4.97
C MET A 81 -6.25 -14.08 -3.49
N LEU A 82 -7.25 -13.28 -3.16
CA LEU A 82 -7.73 -13.12 -1.79
C LEU A 82 -8.17 -14.46 -1.17
N THR A 83 -8.93 -15.25 -1.95
CA THR A 83 -9.42 -16.56 -1.48
C THR A 83 -8.28 -17.55 -1.27
N GLU A 84 -7.35 -17.67 -2.23
CA GLU A 84 -6.30 -18.68 -2.18
C GLU A 84 -5.14 -18.32 -1.25
N THR A 85 -4.84 -17.02 -1.09
CA THR A 85 -3.71 -16.59 -0.26
C THR A 85 -4.12 -16.16 1.14
N SER A 86 -5.39 -15.85 1.37
CA SER A 86 -5.94 -15.39 2.67
C SER A 86 -5.01 -14.39 3.37
N PRO A 87 -4.71 -13.23 2.75
CA PRO A 87 -3.78 -12.27 3.32
C PRO A 87 -4.41 -11.54 4.51
N SER A 88 -3.61 -11.26 5.54
CA SER A 88 -4.02 -10.42 6.67
C SER A 88 -3.80 -8.93 6.41
N ILE A 89 -2.90 -8.59 5.46
CA ILE A 89 -2.57 -7.22 5.05
C ILE A 89 -2.69 -7.13 3.53
N LEU A 90 -3.25 -6.02 3.04
CA LEU A 90 -3.40 -5.77 1.62
C LEU A 90 -2.93 -4.36 1.25
N SER A 91 -2.08 -4.25 0.23
CA SER A 91 -1.85 -3.00 -0.49
C SER A 91 -2.76 -2.91 -1.71
N VAL A 92 -3.51 -1.81 -1.84
CA VAL A 92 -4.36 -1.51 -2.99
C VAL A 92 -3.73 -0.34 -3.76
N VAL A 93 -3.17 -0.64 -4.94
CA VAL A 93 -2.34 0.29 -5.73
C VAL A 93 -2.85 0.33 -7.18
N THR A 94 -4.15 0.24 -7.32
CA THR A 94 -4.86 0.27 -8.60
C THR A 94 -5.28 1.71 -8.96
N PRO A 95 -5.79 1.95 -10.18
CA PRO A 95 -6.51 3.19 -10.47
C PRO A 95 -7.65 3.43 -9.46
N ASP A 96 -7.80 4.67 -9.06
CA ASP A 96 -8.64 5.15 -7.96
C ASP A 96 -10.12 4.73 -8.04
N HIS A 97 -10.68 4.65 -9.25
CA HIS A 97 -12.06 4.17 -9.48
C HIS A 97 -12.28 2.69 -9.11
N ARG A 98 -11.19 1.92 -8.89
CA ARG A 98 -11.26 0.51 -8.50
C ARG A 98 -11.16 0.29 -6.99
N HIS A 99 -10.75 1.31 -6.24
CA HIS A 99 -10.46 1.18 -4.81
C HIS A 99 -11.65 0.63 -4.03
N ALA A 100 -12.86 1.19 -4.25
CA ALA A 100 -14.04 0.81 -3.47
C ALA A 100 -14.38 -0.69 -3.60
N ASP A 101 -14.42 -1.21 -4.82
CA ASP A 101 -14.78 -2.61 -5.05
C ASP A 101 -13.72 -3.57 -4.50
N ILE A 102 -12.42 -3.18 -4.59
CA ILE A 102 -11.32 -4.01 -4.08
C ILE A 102 -11.30 -3.99 -2.56
N VAL A 103 -11.44 -2.82 -1.93
CA VAL A 103 -11.42 -2.70 -0.47
C VAL A 103 -12.60 -3.42 0.16
N VAL A 104 -13.81 -3.26 -0.40
CA VAL A 104 -14.99 -3.99 0.09
C VAL A 104 -14.79 -5.50 0.00
N ALA A 105 -14.34 -6.00 -1.16
CA ALA A 105 -14.07 -7.43 -1.33
C ALA A 105 -12.97 -7.94 -0.40
N ALA A 106 -11.95 -7.14 -0.10
CA ALA A 106 -10.90 -7.48 0.84
C ALA A 106 -11.43 -7.57 2.29
N CYS A 107 -12.31 -6.66 2.70
CA CYS A 107 -12.97 -6.72 4.00
C CYS A 107 -13.79 -8.01 4.13
N GLU A 108 -14.59 -8.34 3.12
CA GLU A 108 -15.40 -9.57 3.06
C GLU A 108 -14.55 -10.86 3.07
N ALA A 109 -13.33 -10.80 2.49
CA ALA A 109 -12.37 -11.91 2.48
C ALA A 109 -11.58 -12.07 3.79
N GLY A 110 -11.81 -11.22 4.79
CA GLY A 110 -11.18 -11.31 6.11
C GLY A 110 -9.80 -10.65 6.23
N VAL A 111 -9.42 -9.78 5.31
CA VAL A 111 -8.24 -8.92 5.46
C VAL A 111 -8.41 -8.03 6.69
N ARG A 112 -7.34 -7.89 7.50
CA ARG A 112 -7.37 -7.14 8.76
C ARG A 112 -6.80 -5.72 8.64
N GLY A 113 -5.88 -5.51 7.72
CA GLY A 113 -5.26 -4.22 7.47
C GLY A 113 -5.18 -3.92 5.98
N ILE A 114 -5.62 -2.73 5.58
CA ILE A 114 -5.56 -2.30 4.18
C ILE A 114 -4.79 -0.99 4.09
N TYR A 115 -3.78 -0.97 3.22
CA TYR A 115 -3.03 0.20 2.83
C TYR A 115 -3.40 0.55 1.39
N CYS A 116 -4.21 1.59 1.22
CA CYS A 116 -4.77 1.95 -0.08
C CYS A 116 -4.15 3.26 -0.59
N GLU A 117 -3.83 3.30 -1.86
CA GLU A 117 -3.37 4.52 -2.51
C GLU A 117 -4.41 5.64 -2.46
N LYS A 118 -3.89 6.85 -2.52
CA LYS A 118 -4.71 8.07 -2.60
C LYS A 118 -5.21 8.27 -4.06
N PRO A 119 -6.38 8.91 -4.25
CA PRO A 119 -7.41 9.23 -3.25
C PRO A 119 -8.14 7.97 -2.78
N ILE A 120 -8.82 8.04 -1.63
CA ILE A 120 -9.59 6.91 -1.10
C ILE A 120 -10.60 6.36 -2.13
N ALA A 121 -11.26 7.24 -2.87
CA ALA A 121 -12.22 6.94 -3.92
C ALA A 121 -12.42 8.15 -4.84
N THR A 122 -13.13 7.97 -5.95
CA THR A 122 -13.47 9.03 -6.90
C THR A 122 -14.79 9.74 -6.58
N THR A 123 -15.61 9.14 -5.69
CA THR A 123 -16.89 9.70 -5.24
C THR A 123 -17.03 9.59 -3.72
N LEU A 124 -17.84 10.48 -3.12
CA LEU A 124 -18.16 10.39 -1.69
C LEU A 124 -18.92 9.11 -1.36
N ALA A 125 -19.82 8.68 -2.26
CA ALA A 125 -20.59 7.45 -2.08
C ALA A 125 -19.66 6.22 -1.99
N ASP A 126 -18.63 6.15 -2.82
CA ASP A 126 -17.65 5.07 -2.76
C ASP A 126 -16.75 5.18 -1.53
N ALA A 127 -16.37 6.38 -1.11
CA ALA A 127 -15.66 6.59 0.15
C ALA A 127 -16.48 6.09 1.36
N ASP A 128 -17.78 6.41 1.39
CA ASP A 128 -18.69 5.94 2.44
C ASP A 128 -18.84 4.41 2.42
N ARG A 129 -18.91 3.78 1.25
CA ARG A 129 -18.93 2.31 1.09
C ARG A 129 -17.67 1.67 1.68
N ILE A 130 -16.50 2.22 1.37
CA ILE A 130 -15.22 1.77 1.92
C ILE A 130 -15.23 1.85 3.45
N ILE A 131 -15.59 3.02 4.00
CA ILE A 131 -15.61 3.25 5.45
C ILE A 131 -16.60 2.31 6.14
N ALA A 132 -17.78 2.13 5.56
CA ALA A 132 -18.80 1.22 6.09
C ALA A 132 -18.31 -0.25 6.12
N ALA A 133 -17.69 -0.72 5.04
CA ALA A 133 -17.14 -2.08 4.96
C ALA A 133 -16.01 -2.28 5.99
N CYS A 134 -15.07 -1.34 6.09
CA CYS A 134 -14.00 -1.42 7.07
C CYS A 134 -14.52 -1.49 8.51
N ARG A 135 -15.53 -0.69 8.85
CA ARG A 135 -16.18 -0.71 10.17
C ARG A 135 -16.91 -2.02 10.44
N ALA A 136 -17.65 -2.53 9.45
CA ALA A 136 -18.44 -3.75 9.60
C ALA A 136 -17.56 -5.00 9.83
N HIS A 137 -16.33 -5.01 9.30
CA HIS A 137 -15.40 -6.13 9.36
C HIS A 137 -14.21 -5.91 10.30
N ASP A 138 -14.19 -4.82 11.08
CA ASP A 138 -13.09 -4.46 12.00
C ASP A 138 -11.73 -4.38 11.27
N VAL A 139 -11.70 -3.73 10.09
CA VAL A 139 -10.51 -3.58 9.25
C VAL A 139 -9.86 -2.22 9.48
N VAL A 140 -8.56 -2.22 9.73
CA VAL A 140 -7.77 -1.00 9.80
C VAL A 140 -7.46 -0.52 8.37
N LEU A 141 -7.95 0.65 8.00
CA LEU A 141 -7.68 1.28 6.72
C LEU A 141 -6.72 2.46 6.88
N SER A 142 -5.65 2.46 6.11
CA SER A 142 -4.75 3.60 5.96
C SER A 142 -4.70 4.04 4.50
N ILE A 143 -4.82 5.34 4.24
CA ILE A 143 -4.67 5.91 2.91
C ILE A 143 -3.26 6.47 2.76
N ASP A 144 -2.60 6.14 1.64
CA ASP A 144 -1.22 6.55 1.39
C ASP A 144 -1.08 8.04 1.10
N HIS A 145 -1.11 8.82 2.14
CA HIS A 145 -0.66 10.21 2.12
C HIS A 145 0.82 10.27 2.52
N THR A 146 1.72 9.81 1.64
CA THR A 146 3.16 9.65 1.88
C THR A 146 3.82 10.83 2.60
N ARG A 147 3.44 12.07 2.27
CA ARG A 147 3.98 13.29 2.91
C ARG A 147 3.68 13.36 4.41
N ARG A 148 2.60 12.73 4.86
CA ARG A 148 2.23 12.67 6.28
C ARG A 148 3.31 12.02 7.14
N TRP A 149 4.08 11.11 6.57
CA TRP A 149 5.06 10.30 7.29
C TRP A 149 6.50 10.79 7.14
N ARG A 150 6.76 11.77 6.26
CA ARG A 150 8.11 12.31 6.04
C ARG A 150 8.49 13.30 7.13
N GLN A 151 9.68 13.11 7.72
CA GLN A 151 10.20 13.94 8.82
C GLN A 151 10.21 15.45 8.49
N VAL A 152 10.55 15.82 7.25
CA VAL A 152 10.56 17.23 6.82
C VAL A 152 9.19 17.91 6.98
N TRP A 153 8.09 17.20 6.72
CA TRP A 153 6.74 17.74 6.88
C TRP A 153 6.33 17.83 8.37
N HIS A 154 6.83 16.90 9.20
CA HIS A 154 6.66 17.01 10.65
C HIS A 154 7.41 18.21 11.22
N GLN A 155 8.64 18.45 10.75
CA GLN A 155 9.44 19.63 11.14
C GLN A 155 8.76 20.93 10.69
N ALA A 156 8.32 21.02 9.43
CA ALA A 156 7.60 22.19 8.93
C ALA A 156 6.32 22.46 9.74
N ARG A 157 5.53 21.43 10.03
CA ARG A 157 4.34 21.55 10.89
C ARG A 157 4.68 22.06 12.29
N ASN A 158 5.76 21.52 12.89
CA ASN A 158 6.17 21.94 14.23
C ASN A 158 6.63 23.40 14.24
N LEU A 159 7.37 23.83 13.21
CA LEU A 159 7.80 25.21 13.05
C LEU A 159 6.61 26.19 12.90
N VAL A 160 5.57 25.80 12.14
CA VAL A 160 4.34 26.60 12.06
C VAL A 160 3.62 26.66 13.41
N ARG A 161 3.58 25.53 14.13
CA ARG A 161 2.88 25.44 15.43
C ARG A 161 3.62 26.13 16.58
N SER A 162 4.95 26.28 16.51
CA SER A 162 5.73 27.00 17.52
C SER A 162 5.41 28.50 17.55
N GLY A 163 4.89 29.03 16.44
CA GLY A 163 4.64 30.46 16.30
C GLY A 163 5.87 31.29 15.90
N ASP A 164 7.04 30.65 15.73
CA ASP A 164 8.29 31.35 15.36
C ASP A 164 8.22 32.06 14.01
N LEU A 165 7.32 31.58 13.13
CA LEU A 165 7.05 32.19 11.83
C LEU A 165 5.93 33.26 11.86
N GLY A 166 5.36 33.53 13.01
CA GLY A 166 4.18 34.38 13.13
C GLY A 166 2.88 33.69 12.73
N PRO A 167 1.76 34.42 12.65
CA PRO A 167 0.46 33.85 12.30
C PRO A 167 0.44 33.38 10.85
N CYS A 168 -0.11 32.19 10.63
CA CYS A 168 -0.34 31.67 9.28
C CYS A 168 -1.52 32.45 8.65
N LEU A 169 -1.24 33.27 7.65
CA LEU A 169 -2.23 34.01 6.89
C LEU A 169 -2.67 33.16 5.69
N LEU A 170 -3.95 32.78 5.67
CA LEU A 170 -4.59 32.17 4.48
C LEU A 170 -4.99 33.30 3.53
N TYR A 171 -4.50 33.23 2.30
CA TYR A 171 -5.01 34.03 1.19
C TYR A 171 -5.81 33.14 0.24
#